data_f7129732cd522b4dc470b04f82fd7608
#
_entry.id   f7129732cd522b4dc470b04f82fd7608
#
_cell.length_a   1.000
_cell.length_b   1.000
_cell.length_c   1.000
_cell.angle_alpha   90.00
_cell.angle_beta   90.00
_cell.angle_gamma   90.00
#
_symmetry.space_group_name_H-M   'P 1'
#
loop_
_entity.id
_entity.type
_entity.pdbx_description
1 polymer ?
#
loop_
_entity_poly.entity_id
_entity_poly.type
_entity_poly.pdbx_seq_one_letter_code
_entity_poly.pdbx_strand_id
1 'polypeptide(L)'
;MDPSDFKALQANPSALSFEKAAFASLYEQNGSSFEIPCGIKLFGGSARYLNKKSYALKFKKEYGAGKLNYQVFSNRDYSSYDSLVLRSGSQDYEHALIRDVLMTGLLDGQTSVLVQAYKPVVLYINGNYYGVYNLRERIDDSFISNRQNVSKDTTNIIKIDREVRSGSIKSYDELLNYLETHNMALQENYDYIKTIVNVQDIADFWIAETWATNNDIVNTRYYQNAYFDNNRWHAIMFDMDYAMYNVGHNYFAFSTDPEGMTEHGYSTTILRNLLKNKEFRALYLERIGYQL
;
A
#
# COMPACT_ATOMS: atom_id res chain seq x y z
N MET A 1 -25.49 -4.81 -9.12
CA MET A 1 -24.99 -6.06 -9.74
C MET A 1 -26.05 -7.16 -9.63
N ASP A 2 -25.95 -8.21 -10.45
CA ASP A 2 -26.86 -9.37 -10.32
C ASP A 2 -26.76 -10.03 -8.95
N PRO A 3 -27.87 -10.34 -8.26
CA PRO A 3 -27.85 -10.94 -6.93
C PRO A 3 -27.20 -12.34 -6.87
N SER A 4 -27.33 -13.14 -7.93
CA SER A 4 -26.69 -14.47 -8.00
C SER A 4 -25.16 -14.33 -8.16
N ASP A 5 -24.69 -13.36 -8.94
CA ASP A 5 -23.27 -13.02 -9.10
C ASP A 5 -22.68 -12.53 -7.78
N PHE A 6 -23.42 -11.72 -7.03
CA PHE A 6 -22.97 -11.27 -5.72
C PHE A 6 -22.84 -12.44 -4.73
N LYS A 7 -23.84 -13.33 -4.69
CA LYS A 7 -23.77 -14.54 -3.86
C LYS A 7 -22.58 -15.42 -4.25
N ALA A 8 -22.35 -15.62 -5.54
CA ALA A 8 -21.20 -16.38 -6.05
C ALA A 8 -19.88 -15.72 -5.66
N LEU A 9 -19.79 -14.38 -5.74
CA LEU A 9 -18.60 -13.62 -5.31
C LEU A 9 -18.30 -13.84 -3.82
N GLN A 10 -19.32 -13.76 -2.95
CA GLN A 10 -19.16 -13.97 -1.51
C GLN A 10 -18.72 -15.39 -1.16
N ALA A 11 -19.19 -16.39 -1.91
CA ALA A 11 -18.92 -17.80 -1.68
C ALA A 11 -17.52 -18.26 -2.13
N ASN A 12 -16.78 -17.43 -2.91
CA ASN A 12 -15.50 -17.82 -3.52
C ASN A 12 -14.32 -16.95 -3.05
N PRO A 13 -13.98 -16.91 -1.75
CA PRO A 13 -12.90 -16.05 -1.24
C PRO A 13 -11.50 -16.42 -1.76
N SER A 14 -11.28 -17.65 -2.18
CA SER A 14 -10.03 -18.15 -2.75
C SER A 14 -9.81 -17.74 -4.22
N ALA A 15 -10.88 -17.43 -4.96
CA ALA A 15 -10.81 -17.14 -6.38
C ALA A 15 -10.35 -15.70 -6.66
N LEU A 16 -9.04 -15.48 -6.72
CA LEU A 16 -8.42 -14.15 -6.89
C LEU A 16 -8.80 -13.44 -8.17
N SER A 17 -9.06 -14.18 -9.24
CA SER A 17 -9.43 -13.66 -10.56
C SER A 17 -10.95 -13.53 -10.75
N PHE A 18 -11.76 -13.98 -9.78
CA PHE A 18 -13.22 -13.98 -9.92
C PHE A 18 -13.76 -12.56 -9.84
N GLU A 19 -14.13 -12.02 -10.99
CA GLU A 19 -14.63 -10.66 -11.18
C GLU A 19 -16.00 -10.73 -11.83
N LYS A 20 -16.92 -9.87 -11.42
CA LYS A 20 -18.29 -9.81 -11.92
C LYS A 20 -18.67 -8.39 -12.32
N ALA A 21 -19.52 -8.27 -13.32
CA ALA A 21 -20.07 -6.98 -13.75
C ALA A 21 -20.93 -6.36 -12.63
N ALA A 22 -20.74 -5.06 -12.44
CA ALA A 22 -21.48 -4.26 -11.47
C ALA A 22 -21.68 -2.84 -12.00
N PHE A 23 -22.47 -2.06 -11.29
CA PHE A 23 -22.62 -0.63 -11.48
C PHE A 23 -22.31 0.05 -10.16
N ALA A 24 -21.36 0.98 -10.15
CA ALA A 24 -20.95 1.72 -8.97
C ALA A 24 -21.49 3.14 -9.04
N SER A 25 -22.09 3.60 -7.94
CA SER A 25 -22.55 4.98 -7.79
C SER A 25 -21.99 5.56 -6.49
N LEU A 26 -21.56 6.82 -6.53
CA LEU A 26 -21.18 7.60 -5.35
C LEU A 26 -22.03 8.88 -5.34
N TYR A 27 -22.63 9.18 -4.21
CA TYR A 27 -23.37 10.41 -3.95
C TYR A 27 -22.72 11.14 -2.79
N GLU A 28 -22.32 12.38 -3.02
CA GLU A 28 -21.64 13.22 -2.01
C GLU A 28 -22.61 14.23 -1.40
N GLN A 29 -22.30 14.68 -0.18
CA GLN A 29 -23.15 15.65 0.54
C GLN A 29 -23.30 17.00 -0.17
N ASN A 30 -22.31 17.38 -0.99
CA ASN A 30 -22.34 18.61 -1.79
C ASN A 30 -23.19 18.50 -3.07
N GLY A 31 -23.83 17.33 -3.29
CA GLY A 31 -24.65 17.04 -4.48
C GLY A 31 -23.86 16.51 -5.67
N SER A 32 -22.52 16.45 -5.62
CA SER A 32 -21.73 15.81 -6.66
C SER A 32 -21.93 14.30 -6.63
N SER A 33 -21.83 13.65 -7.78
CA SER A 33 -22.00 12.21 -7.90
C SER A 33 -21.31 11.66 -9.15
N PHE A 34 -21.08 10.36 -9.15
CA PHE A 34 -20.82 9.60 -10.36
C PHE A 34 -21.63 8.31 -10.37
N GLU A 35 -21.87 7.81 -11.57
CA GLU A 35 -22.44 6.48 -11.83
C GLU A 35 -21.66 5.86 -12.98
N ILE A 36 -21.15 4.62 -12.80
CA ILE A 36 -20.27 4.00 -13.77
C ILE A 36 -20.37 2.47 -13.75
N PRO A 37 -20.42 1.80 -14.93
CA PRO A 37 -20.27 0.36 -15.00
C PRO A 37 -18.83 -0.04 -14.65
N CYS A 38 -18.67 -1.15 -13.92
CA CYS A 38 -17.37 -1.63 -13.45
C CYS A 38 -17.37 -3.15 -13.27
N GLY A 39 -16.19 -3.72 -13.14
CA GLY A 39 -16.01 -5.04 -12.55
C GLY A 39 -15.86 -4.91 -11.02
N ILE A 40 -16.43 -5.86 -10.29
CA ILE A 40 -16.24 -5.99 -8.85
C ILE A 40 -15.65 -7.35 -8.51
N LYS A 41 -14.67 -7.38 -7.59
CA LYS A 41 -14.11 -8.61 -7.05
C LYS A 41 -13.75 -8.46 -5.59
N LEU A 42 -13.59 -9.57 -4.88
CA LEU A 42 -13.05 -9.55 -3.52
C LEU A 42 -11.61 -9.02 -3.51
N PHE A 43 -11.29 -8.27 -2.46
CA PHE A 43 -9.96 -7.65 -2.28
C PHE A 43 -9.33 -8.07 -0.95
N GLY A 44 -7.99 -8.13 -0.91
CA GLY A 44 -7.19 -8.48 0.26
C GLY A 44 -6.59 -9.89 0.20
N GLY A 45 -5.85 -10.23 1.23
CA GLY A 45 -5.32 -11.56 1.51
C GLY A 45 -6.30 -12.36 2.38
N SER A 46 -5.98 -12.53 3.67
CA SER A 46 -6.83 -13.17 4.68
C SER A 46 -8.18 -12.47 4.87
N ALA A 47 -8.23 -11.14 4.70
CA ALA A 47 -9.46 -10.35 4.82
C ALA A 47 -10.62 -10.81 3.92
N ARG A 48 -10.35 -11.55 2.83
CA ARG A 48 -11.41 -12.13 1.97
C ARG A 48 -12.22 -13.23 2.64
N TYR A 49 -11.69 -13.81 3.71
CA TYR A 49 -12.36 -14.88 4.49
C TYR A 49 -13.15 -14.33 5.67
N LEU A 50 -12.99 -13.05 6.02
CA LEU A 50 -13.75 -12.38 7.07
C LEU A 50 -15.21 -12.19 6.67
N ASN A 51 -16.10 -12.04 7.66
CA ASN A 51 -17.52 -11.77 7.40
C ASN A 51 -17.73 -10.47 6.63
N LYS A 52 -17.05 -9.40 7.04
CA LYS A 52 -17.07 -8.11 6.34
C LYS A 52 -15.93 -8.03 5.31
N LYS A 53 -16.26 -8.24 4.06
CA LYS A 53 -15.29 -8.35 2.97
C LYS A 53 -14.98 -7.00 2.34
N SER A 54 -13.73 -6.85 1.87
CA SER A 54 -13.32 -5.71 1.03
C SER A 54 -13.49 -6.04 -0.46
N TYR A 55 -13.68 -5.00 -1.28
CA TYR A 55 -13.92 -5.14 -2.72
C TYR A 55 -12.99 -4.24 -3.53
N ALA A 56 -12.54 -4.72 -4.68
CA ALA A 56 -11.93 -3.88 -5.70
C ALA A 56 -12.94 -3.59 -6.80
N LEU A 57 -13.04 -2.33 -7.17
CA LEU A 57 -13.78 -1.83 -8.32
C LEU A 57 -12.79 -1.64 -9.49
N LYS A 58 -13.11 -2.18 -10.67
CA LYS A 58 -12.27 -2.15 -11.85
C LYS A 58 -12.99 -1.44 -13.00
N PHE A 59 -12.42 -0.34 -13.45
CA PHE A 59 -12.97 0.46 -14.53
C PHE A 59 -12.32 0.05 -15.86
N LYS A 60 -12.86 -0.99 -16.49
CA LYS A 60 -12.33 -1.56 -17.72
C LYS A 60 -13.26 -1.27 -18.91
N LYS A 61 -12.69 -1.19 -20.12
CA LYS A 61 -13.47 -1.00 -21.36
C LYS A 61 -14.51 -2.09 -21.58
N GLU A 62 -14.24 -3.31 -21.14
CA GLU A 62 -15.20 -4.44 -21.24
C GLU A 62 -16.50 -4.21 -20.45
N TYR A 63 -16.47 -3.33 -19.43
CA TYR A 63 -17.66 -2.91 -18.67
C TYR A 63 -18.25 -1.59 -19.18
N GLY A 64 -17.54 -0.86 -20.04
CA GLY A 64 -18.05 0.36 -20.68
C GLY A 64 -17.07 1.52 -20.68
N ALA A 65 -16.73 2.11 -19.51
CA ALA A 65 -16.06 3.40 -19.45
C ALA A 65 -14.52 3.35 -19.61
N GLY A 66 -13.87 2.25 -19.23
CA GLY A 66 -12.41 2.11 -19.26
C GLY A 66 -11.65 2.81 -18.13
N LYS A 67 -12.16 3.93 -17.61
CA LYS A 67 -11.64 4.67 -16.45
C LYS A 67 -12.79 5.39 -15.76
N LEU A 68 -12.65 5.61 -14.44
CA LEU A 68 -13.46 6.58 -13.73
C LEU A 68 -12.79 7.96 -13.86
N ASN A 69 -13.50 8.94 -14.40
CA ASN A 69 -13.08 10.33 -14.46
C ASN A 69 -13.93 11.14 -13.49
N TYR A 70 -13.48 11.25 -12.24
CA TYR A 70 -14.17 11.95 -11.17
C TYR A 70 -13.19 12.26 -10.04
N GLN A 71 -13.26 13.45 -9.44
CA GLN A 71 -12.42 13.86 -8.30
C GLN A 71 -12.88 13.15 -7.02
N VAL A 72 -12.45 11.90 -6.83
CA VAL A 72 -12.86 11.09 -5.67
C VAL A 72 -12.25 11.63 -4.37
N PHE A 73 -10.95 11.98 -4.40
CA PHE A 73 -10.19 12.41 -3.22
C PHE A 73 -9.80 13.88 -3.37
N SER A 74 -10.28 14.72 -2.46
CA SER A 74 -10.03 16.17 -2.49
C SER A 74 -8.57 16.56 -2.24
N ASN A 75 -7.77 15.66 -1.64
CA ASN A 75 -6.35 15.84 -1.36
C ASN A 75 -5.45 15.25 -2.47
N ARG A 76 -5.99 15.03 -3.67
CA ARG A 76 -5.26 14.60 -4.87
C ARG A 76 -5.50 15.58 -6.00
N ASP A 77 -4.50 15.78 -6.85
CA ASP A 77 -4.52 16.68 -8.02
C ASP A 77 -4.94 15.99 -9.32
N TYR A 78 -5.39 14.73 -9.24
CA TYR A 78 -5.86 13.94 -10.38
C TYR A 78 -7.26 13.36 -10.10
N SER A 79 -7.99 13.10 -11.19
CA SER A 79 -9.39 12.65 -11.16
C SER A 79 -9.64 11.41 -12.01
N SER A 80 -8.60 10.71 -12.47
CA SER A 80 -8.73 9.54 -13.35
C SER A 80 -8.21 8.28 -12.69
N TYR A 81 -9.05 7.24 -12.59
CA TYR A 81 -8.73 6.00 -11.88
C TYR A 81 -9.06 4.77 -12.73
N ASP A 82 -8.11 3.83 -12.84
CA ASP A 82 -8.33 2.51 -13.44
C ASP A 82 -9.04 1.56 -12.44
N SER A 83 -8.91 1.83 -11.15
CA SER A 83 -9.51 1.02 -10.09
C SER A 83 -9.54 1.75 -8.75
N LEU A 84 -10.49 1.36 -7.89
CA LEU A 84 -10.59 1.78 -6.49
C LEU A 84 -10.82 0.57 -5.59
N VAL A 85 -10.63 0.75 -4.28
CA VAL A 85 -10.88 -0.29 -3.27
C VAL A 85 -11.89 0.22 -2.25
N LEU A 86 -12.91 -0.57 -1.98
CA LEU A 86 -13.78 -0.45 -0.82
C LEU A 86 -13.21 -1.33 0.29
N ARG A 87 -12.46 -0.71 1.22
CA ARG A 87 -11.81 -1.42 2.33
C ARG A 87 -12.75 -1.49 3.53
N SER A 88 -12.99 -2.71 4.02
CA SER A 88 -13.93 -2.99 5.12
C SER A 88 -13.36 -2.65 6.51
N GLY A 89 -12.06 -2.33 6.61
CA GLY A 89 -11.31 -2.27 7.87
C GLY A 89 -10.51 -3.54 8.16
N SER A 90 -10.72 -4.61 7.36
CA SER A 90 -10.00 -5.88 7.50
C SER A 90 -10.03 -6.37 8.96
N GLN A 91 -8.88 -6.64 9.58
CA GLN A 91 -8.79 -7.11 10.97
C GLN A 91 -9.23 -6.07 12.01
N ASP A 92 -9.23 -4.79 11.64
CA ASP A 92 -9.65 -3.69 12.53
C ASP A 92 -11.16 -3.42 12.53
N TYR A 93 -11.97 -4.12 11.70
CA TYR A 93 -13.39 -3.79 11.53
C TYR A 93 -14.25 -4.00 12.79
N GLU A 94 -13.86 -4.92 13.68
CA GLU A 94 -14.50 -5.18 14.98
C GLU A 94 -13.89 -4.37 16.13
N HIS A 95 -12.87 -3.55 15.85
CA HIS A 95 -12.15 -2.73 16.82
C HIS A 95 -12.37 -1.23 16.56
N ALA A 96 -11.36 -0.56 16.00
CA ALA A 96 -11.38 0.88 15.77
C ALA A 96 -11.89 1.28 14.38
N LEU A 97 -11.76 0.43 13.38
CA LEU A 97 -12.12 0.64 11.97
C LEU A 97 -11.29 1.73 11.24
N ILE A 98 -10.47 2.48 11.97
CA ILE A 98 -9.75 3.64 11.44
C ILE A 98 -8.22 3.54 11.53
N ARG A 99 -7.65 2.48 12.12
CA ARG A 99 -6.20 2.38 12.32
C ARG A 99 -5.41 2.56 11.04
N ASP A 100 -5.75 1.83 9.98
CA ASP A 100 -5.06 1.92 8.70
C ASP A 100 -5.11 3.34 8.10
N VAL A 101 -6.28 3.97 8.07
CA VAL A 101 -6.43 5.32 7.50
C VAL A 101 -5.81 6.40 8.37
N LEU A 102 -5.83 6.22 9.70
CA LEU A 102 -5.21 7.16 10.64
C LEU A 102 -3.68 7.11 10.50
N MET A 103 -3.08 5.92 10.61
CA MET A 103 -1.63 5.76 10.57
C MET A 103 -1.04 6.16 9.21
N THR A 104 -1.64 5.72 8.11
CA THR A 104 -1.20 6.15 6.77
C THR A 104 -1.42 7.65 6.56
N GLY A 105 -2.50 8.22 7.11
CA GLY A 105 -2.82 9.65 7.01
C GLY A 105 -1.80 10.56 7.71
N LEU A 106 -1.13 10.11 8.77
CA LEU A 106 -0.08 10.86 9.45
C LEU A 106 1.14 11.12 8.55
N LEU A 107 1.38 10.27 7.57
CA LEU A 107 2.50 10.41 6.61
C LEU A 107 2.12 11.21 5.37
N ASP A 108 0.81 11.32 5.04
CA ASP A 108 0.36 11.92 3.79
C ASP A 108 0.71 13.42 3.72
N GLY A 109 1.61 13.76 2.80
CA GLY A 109 2.12 15.13 2.65
C GLY A 109 3.19 15.56 3.66
N GLN A 110 3.54 14.72 4.65
CA GLN A 110 4.59 15.00 5.63
C GLN A 110 5.93 14.35 5.23
N THR A 111 5.88 13.30 4.47
CA THR A 111 7.04 12.55 3.97
C THR A 111 6.89 12.27 2.47
N SER A 112 7.95 11.75 1.83
CA SER A 112 7.90 11.26 0.45
C SER A 112 7.34 9.85 0.32
N VAL A 113 7.12 9.14 1.44
CA VAL A 113 6.50 7.80 1.45
C VAL A 113 5.09 7.89 0.88
N LEU A 114 4.81 7.11 -0.15
CA LEU A 114 3.49 7.10 -0.75
C LEU A 114 2.47 6.40 0.15
N VAL A 115 1.32 7.02 0.27
CA VAL A 115 0.15 6.48 0.96
C VAL A 115 -1.09 6.60 0.09
N GLN A 116 -2.04 5.68 0.28
CA GLN A 116 -3.32 5.72 -0.40
C GLN A 116 -4.21 6.82 0.18
N ALA A 117 -4.82 7.64 -0.67
CA ALA A 117 -5.94 8.47 -0.21
C ALA A 117 -7.10 7.61 0.26
N TYR A 118 -7.96 8.20 1.09
CA TYR A 118 -9.18 7.54 1.55
C TYR A 118 -10.36 8.52 1.63
N LYS A 119 -11.55 7.96 1.52
CA LYS A 119 -12.82 8.64 1.77
C LYS A 119 -13.73 7.66 2.51
N PRO A 120 -14.22 7.99 3.72
CA PRO A 120 -15.21 7.15 4.40
C PRO A 120 -16.53 7.21 3.62
N VAL A 121 -17.14 6.06 3.40
CA VAL A 121 -18.40 5.92 2.68
C VAL A 121 -19.33 4.95 3.41
N VAL A 122 -20.63 5.18 3.29
CA VAL A 122 -21.64 4.19 3.69
C VAL A 122 -21.94 3.33 2.46
N LEU A 123 -21.72 2.03 2.56
CA LEU A 123 -21.88 1.11 1.45
C LEU A 123 -23.25 0.45 1.45
N TYR A 124 -23.91 0.53 0.31
CA TYR A 124 -25.10 -0.28 -0.01
C TYR A 124 -24.79 -1.17 -1.21
N ILE A 125 -25.18 -2.43 -1.17
CA ILE A 125 -25.07 -3.34 -2.32
C ILE A 125 -26.47 -3.91 -2.60
N ASN A 126 -26.97 -3.67 -3.80
CA ASN A 126 -28.31 -4.06 -4.23
C ASN A 126 -29.41 -3.60 -3.24
N GLY A 127 -29.29 -2.38 -2.71
CA GLY A 127 -30.22 -1.79 -1.74
C GLY A 127 -30.04 -2.24 -0.30
N ASN A 128 -29.16 -3.20 0.00
CA ASN A 128 -28.88 -3.65 1.36
C ASN A 128 -27.70 -2.85 1.97
N TYR A 129 -27.83 -2.50 3.23
CA TYR A 129 -26.80 -1.79 4.00
C TYR A 129 -25.64 -2.73 4.39
N TYR A 130 -24.39 -2.32 4.08
CA TYR A 130 -23.18 -3.06 4.39
C TYR A 130 -22.25 -2.35 5.41
N GLY A 131 -22.66 -1.18 5.90
CA GLY A 131 -21.92 -0.43 6.90
C GLY A 131 -20.93 0.58 6.32
N VAL A 132 -20.04 1.07 7.18
CA VAL A 132 -19.00 2.04 6.82
C VAL A 132 -17.83 1.32 6.18
N TYR A 133 -17.34 1.86 5.07
CA TYR A 133 -16.16 1.42 4.35
C TYR A 133 -15.23 2.61 4.10
N ASN A 134 -13.95 2.34 3.89
CA ASN A 134 -13.01 3.32 3.37
C ASN A 134 -12.83 3.10 1.87
N LEU A 135 -13.36 4.01 1.05
CA LEU A 135 -13.03 4.06 -0.37
C LEU A 135 -11.59 4.55 -0.50
N ARG A 136 -10.72 3.77 -1.17
CA ARG A 136 -9.29 4.03 -1.27
C ARG A 136 -8.79 3.90 -2.70
N GLU A 137 -7.68 4.55 -2.98
CA GLU A 137 -6.86 4.24 -4.14
C GLU A 137 -6.41 2.77 -4.09
N ARG A 138 -6.20 2.17 -5.24
CA ARG A 138 -5.59 0.84 -5.31
C ARG A 138 -4.12 0.99 -5.68
N ILE A 139 -3.23 0.40 -4.87
CA ILE A 139 -1.79 0.39 -5.17
C ILE A 139 -1.53 -0.56 -6.33
N ASP A 140 -1.28 0.03 -7.49
CA ASP A 140 -0.86 -0.60 -8.74
C ASP A 140 -0.01 0.40 -9.56
N ASP A 141 0.35 0.04 -10.79
CA ASP A 141 1.14 0.89 -11.69
C ASP A 141 0.46 2.22 -12.01
N SER A 142 -0.88 2.22 -12.11
CA SER A 142 -1.67 3.45 -12.33
C SER A 142 -1.64 4.38 -11.11
N PHE A 143 -1.61 3.83 -9.88
CA PHE A 143 -1.41 4.62 -8.66
C PHE A 143 -0.07 5.36 -8.69
N ILE A 144 1.03 4.65 -9.00
CA ILE A 144 2.36 5.28 -9.10
C ILE A 144 2.37 6.33 -10.21
N SER A 145 1.81 6.01 -11.37
CA SER A 145 1.69 6.93 -12.50
C SER A 145 0.96 8.23 -12.12
N ASN A 146 -0.17 8.13 -11.44
CA ASN A 146 -0.93 9.29 -11.00
C ASN A 146 -0.17 10.10 -9.93
N ARG A 147 0.43 9.41 -8.94
CA ARG A 147 1.11 10.06 -7.82
C ARG A 147 2.38 10.77 -8.21
N GLN A 148 3.14 10.23 -9.17
CA GLN A 148 4.45 10.74 -9.58
C GLN A 148 4.41 11.44 -10.94
N ASN A 149 3.25 11.47 -11.61
CA ASN A 149 3.07 12.03 -12.96
C ASN A 149 4.05 11.44 -13.99
N VAL A 150 4.15 10.10 -14.00
CA VAL A 150 5.05 9.33 -14.88
C VAL A 150 4.31 8.26 -15.65
N SER A 151 4.94 7.70 -16.70
CA SER A 151 4.38 6.53 -17.40
C SER A 151 4.31 5.33 -16.47
N LYS A 152 3.18 4.61 -16.48
CA LYS A 152 3.00 3.37 -15.73
C LYS A 152 3.80 2.19 -16.31
N ASP A 153 4.15 2.24 -17.60
CA ASP A 153 4.75 1.11 -18.33
C ASP A 153 6.17 0.77 -17.86
N THR A 154 6.82 1.68 -17.14
CA THR A 154 8.18 1.50 -16.60
C THR A 154 8.19 1.35 -15.08
N THR A 155 7.04 1.01 -14.47
CA THR A 155 6.90 0.90 -13.03
C THR A 155 7.11 -0.54 -12.57
N ASN A 156 8.06 -0.73 -11.66
CA ASN A 156 8.22 -1.95 -10.89
C ASN A 156 7.56 -1.77 -9.52
N ILE A 157 6.77 -2.77 -9.10
CA ILE A 157 6.19 -2.84 -7.75
C ILE A 157 6.44 -4.23 -7.20
N ILE A 158 7.15 -4.30 -6.08
CA ILE A 158 7.45 -5.54 -5.36
C ILE A 158 6.73 -5.48 -4.01
N LYS A 159 6.09 -6.57 -3.66
CA LYS A 159 5.41 -6.79 -2.38
C LYS A 159 6.19 -7.83 -1.56
N ILE A 160 5.72 -8.10 -0.36
CA ILE A 160 6.18 -9.18 0.55
C ILE A 160 6.65 -10.41 -0.25
N ASP A 161 7.72 -11.04 0.25
CA ASP A 161 8.26 -12.29 -0.30
C ASP A 161 8.66 -12.18 -1.78
N ARG A 162 9.03 -10.97 -2.23
CA ARG A 162 9.48 -10.71 -3.60
C ARG A 162 8.37 -10.94 -4.65
N GLU A 163 7.10 -10.86 -4.23
CA GLU A 163 5.97 -10.99 -5.16
C GLU A 163 5.91 -9.78 -6.11
N VAL A 164 6.06 -10.03 -7.41
CA VAL A 164 5.94 -8.99 -8.44
C VAL A 164 4.48 -8.60 -8.62
N ARG A 165 4.17 -7.32 -8.39
CA ARG A 165 2.84 -6.74 -8.66
C ARG A 165 2.77 -6.03 -9.99
N SER A 166 3.87 -5.42 -10.41
CA SER A 166 4.04 -4.79 -11.72
C SER A 166 5.51 -4.84 -12.12
N GLY A 167 5.79 -4.87 -13.42
CA GLY A 167 7.13 -4.80 -13.97
C GLY A 167 8.00 -6.02 -13.70
N SER A 168 9.24 -5.80 -13.27
CA SER A 168 10.29 -6.82 -13.09
C SER A 168 10.87 -6.78 -11.68
N ILE A 169 11.24 -7.96 -11.18
CA ILE A 169 11.96 -8.12 -9.91
C ILE A 169 13.47 -7.89 -10.03
N LYS A 170 14.02 -7.92 -11.24
CA LYS A 170 15.45 -7.99 -11.48
C LYS A 170 16.26 -6.95 -10.69
N SER A 171 15.92 -5.69 -10.80
CA SER A 171 16.63 -4.60 -10.09
C SER A 171 16.46 -4.65 -8.58
N TYR A 172 15.35 -5.24 -8.08
CA TYR A 172 15.16 -5.47 -6.66
C TYR A 172 16.06 -6.60 -6.14
N ASP A 173 16.20 -7.68 -6.91
CA ASP A 173 17.12 -8.77 -6.58
C ASP A 173 18.58 -8.31 -6.61
N GLU A 174 18.95 -7.46 -7.57
CA GLU A 174 20.27 -6.84 -7.64
C GLU A 174 20.53 -5.96 -6.40
N LEU A 175 19.55 -5.19 -5.95
CA LEU A 175 19.61 -4.41 -4.70
C LEU A 175 19.83 -5.32 -3.49
N LEU A 176 19.00 -6.35 -3.29
CA LEU A 176 19.12 -7.26 -2.15
C LEU A 176 20.49 -7.99 -2.15
N ASN A 177 20.91 -8.51 -3.30
CA ASN A 177 22.20 -9.15 -3.44
C ASN A 177 23.37 -8.21 -3.09
N TYR A 178 23.31 -6.94 -3.52
CA TYR A 178 24.34 -5.96 -3.18
C TYR A 178 24.40 -5.72 -1.66
N LEU A 179 23.24 -5.53 -1.02
CA LEU A 179 23.15 -5.33 0.43
C LEU A 179 23.67 -6.52 1.24
N GLU A 180 23.50 -7.75 0.74
CA GLU A 180 23.95 -8.98 1.40
C GLU A 180 25.44 -9.25 1.21
N THR A 181 26.00 -8.86 0.07
CA THR A 181 27.39 -9.18 -0.30
C THR A 181 28.39 -8.05 0.01
N HIS A 182 27.92 -6.83 0.29
CA HIS A 182 28.77 -5.68 0.56
C HIS A 182 28.55 -5.13 1.98
N ASN A 183 29.66 -4.76 2.64
CA ASN A 183 29.60 -4.21 3.98
C ASN A 183 29.11 -2.74 3.94
N MET A 184 27.87 -2.49 4.35
CA MET A 184 27.26 -1.16 4.37
C MET A 184 27.91 -0.20 5.40
N ALA A 185 28.75 -0.68 6.33
CA ALA A 185 29.54 0.20 7.20
C ALA A 185 30.60 1.02 6.43
N LEU A 186 31.00 0.53 5.24
CA LEU A 186 31.92 1.26 4.36
C LEU A 186 31.16 2.35 3.59
N GLN A 187 31.71 3.56 3.63
CA GLN A 187 31.07 4.74 3.03
C GLN A 187 30.83 4.57 1.51
N GLU A 188 31.80 4.01 0.80
CA GLU A 188 31.71 3.75 -0.65
C GLU A 188 30.52 2.87 -1.03
N ASN A 189 30.25 1.82 -0.26
CA ASN A 189 29.12 0.92 -0.50
C ASN A 189 27.78 1.60 -0.19
N TYR A 190 27.75 2.40 0.89
CA TYR A 190 26.58 3.18 1.23
C TYR A 190 26.29 4.28 0.19
N ASP A 191 27.32 4.96 -0.29
CA ASP A 191 27.17 5.97 -1.35
C ASP A 191 26.60 5.37 -2.63
N TYR A 192 27.03 4.16 -2.99
CA TYR A 192 26.45 3.43 -4.11
C TYR A 192 24.96 3.11 -3.88
N ILE A 193 24.60 2.62 -2.68
CA ILE A 193 23.19 2.29 -2.37
C ILE A 193 22.31 3.54 -2.43
N LYS A 194 22.77 4.71 -2.01
CA LYS A 194 22.01 5.96 -2.15
C LYS A 194 21.63 6.30 -3.60
N THR A 195 22.35 5.76 -4.59
CA THR A 195 21.99 5.92 -6.02
C THR A 195 20.88 4.98 -6.47
N ILE A 196 20.60 3.91 -5.71
CA ILE A 196 19.63 2.86 -6.06
C ILE A 196 18.36 2.96 -5.19
N VAL A 197 18.49 3.45 -3.95
CA VAL A 197 17.41 3.53 -2.97
C VAL A 197 17.30 4.95 -2.43
N ASN A 198 16.08 5.46 -2.28
CA ASN A 198 15.85 6.66 -1.51
C ASN A 198 15.91 6.32 -0.02
N VAL A 199 17.08 6.52 0.57
CA VAL A 199 17.34 6.09 1.97
C VAL A 199 16.53 6.87 3.01
N GLN A 200 16.15 8.13 2.70
CA GLN A 200 15.27 8.90 3.57
C GLN A 200 13.85 8.30 3.58
N ASP A 201 13.35 7.92 2.42
CA ASP A 201 12.04 7.28 2.26
C ASP A 201 11.98 5.96 3.05
N ILE A 202 13.07 5.18 2.99
CA ILE A 202 13.19 3.95 3.78
C ILE A 202 13.22 4.26 5.28
N ALA A 203 13.94 5.31 5.71
CA ALA A 203 13.95 5.70 7.12
C ALA A 203 12.55 6.10 7.59
N ASP A 204 11.86 6.97 6.86
CA ASP A 204 10.52 7.46 7.19
C ASP A 204 9.50 6.32 7.28
N PHE A 205 9.54 5.39 6.32
CA PHE A 205 8.70 4.20 6.31
C PHE A 205 8.91 3.34 7.58
N TRP A 206 10.16 2.99 7.89
CA TRP A 206 10.45 2.11 9.03
C TRP A 206 10.27 2.79 10.39
N ILE A 207 10.45 4.12 10.48
CA ILE A 207 10.09 4.88 11.68
C ILE A 207 8.59 4.76 11.94
N ALA A 208 7.77 4.99 10.93
CA ALA A 208 6.32 4.92 11.06
C ALA A 208 5.84 3.51 11.41
N GLU A 209 6.35 2.46 10.75
CA GLU A 209 6.03 1.06 11.05
C GLU A 209 6.35 0.67 12.49
N THR A 210 7.56 1.02 12.94
CA THR A 210 8.02 0.65 14.29
C THR A 210 7.35 1.48 15.38
N TRP A 211 7.11 2.77 15.15
CA TRP A 211 6.39 3.64 16.07
C TRP A 211 4.92 3.23 16.21
N ALA A 212 4.26 2.94 15.09
CA ALA A 212 2.88 2.45 15.09
C ALA A 212 2.73 1.03 15.65
N THR A 213 3.83 0.37 16.00
CA THR A 213 3.84 -1.03 16.48
C THR A 213 2.98 -1.95 15.61
N ASN A 214 3.16 -1.85 14.28
CA ASN A 214 2.36 -2.63 13.34
C ASN A 214 2.70 -4.11 13.42
N ASN A 215 1.76 -4.93 13.91
CA ASN A 215 1.96 -6.37 14.06
C ASN A 215 2.13 -7.10 12.72
N ASP A 216 1.67 -6.49 11.63
CA ASP A 216 1.78 -7.05 10.28
C ASP A 216 2.91 -6.36 9.47
N ILE A 217 4.03 -6.06 10.16
CA ILE A 217 5.20 -5.35 9.63
C ILE A 217 5.81 -6.01 8.37
N VAL A 218 5.43 -7.26 8.09
CA VAL A 218 5.82 -7.98 6.89
C VAL A 218 5.15 -7.44 5.62
N ASN A 219 4.09 -6.65 5.73
CA ASN A 219 3.38 -6.04 4.61
C ASN A 219 4.17 -4.90 3.97
N THR A 220 5.45 -5.15 3.61
CA THR A 220 6.25 -4.17 2.88
C THR A 220 5.85 -4.08 1.41
N ARG A 221 5.98 -2.89 0.84
CA ARG A 221 5.84 -2.67 -0.60
C ARG A 221 6.80 -1.60 -1.07
N TYR A 222 7.53 -1.93 -2.12
CA TYR A 222 8.48 -1.02 -2.74
C TYR A 222 8.12 -0.78 -4.19
N TYR A 223 8.43 0.42 -4.70
CA TYR A 223 8.25 0.75 -6.10
C TYR A 223 9.48 1.46 -6.66
N GLN A 224 9.64 1.37 -7.96
CA GLN A 224 10.65 2.03 -8.76
C GLN A 224 10.00 2.42 -10.09
N ASN A 225 10.37 3.58 -10.65
CA ASN A 225 9.96 3.96 -12.00
C ASN A 225 11.13 4.62 -12.73
N ALA A 226 11.36 4.23 -13.98
CA ALA A 226 12.52 4.66 -14.77
C ALA A 226 12.61 6.19 -14.97
N TYR A 227 11.49 6.91 -14.85
CA TYR A 227 11.41 8.37 -15.05
C TYR A 227 11.19 9.15 -13.76
N PHE A 228 11.26 8.48 -12.61
CA PHE A 228 11.10 9.11 -11.32
C PHE A 228 12.35 8.93 -10.45
N ASP A 229 12.81 10.01 -9.82
CA ASP A 229 13.85 10.05 -8.81
C ASP A 229 15.11 9.23 -9.18
N ASN A 230 15.61 9.41 -10.39
CA ASN A 230 16.76 8.66 -10.93
C ASN A 230 16.60 7.14 -10.86
N ASN A 231 15.36 6.64 -11.00
CA ASN A 231 15.06 5.22 -10.95
C ASN A 231 15.39 4.55 -9.60
N ARG A 232 15.30 5.28 -8.48
CA ARG A 232 15.53 4.72 -7.14
C ARG A 232 14.32 3.97 -6.63
N TRP A 233 14.55 3.02 -5.74
CA TRP A 233 13.52 2.31 -5.00
C TRP A 233 12.98 3.18 -3.86
N HIS A 234 11.66 3.17 -3.71
CA HIS A 234 10.87 3.88 -2.71
C HIS A 234 9.94 2.95 -1.96
N ALA A 235 9.52 3.32 -0.75
CA ALA A 235 8.54 2.59 0.02
C ALA A 235 7.11 3.12 -0.20
N ILE A 236 6.13 2.24 0.02
CA ILE A 236 4.70 2.59 0.08
C ILE A 236 4.16 2.11 1.42
N MET A 237 3.58 3.03 2.20
CA MET A 237 2.91 2.69 3.46
C MET A 237 1.46 2.26 3.19
N PHE A 238 1.10 1.10 3.69
CA PHE A 238 -0.26 0.55 3.57
C PHE A 238 -0.47 -0.58 4.58
N ASP A 239 -1.73 -0.97 4.80
CA ASP A 239 -2.12 -2.14 5.59
C ASP A 239 -1.76 -2.02 7.08
N MET A 240 -2.06 -0.84 7.65
CA MET A 240 -1.78 -0.49 9.04
C MET A 240 -2.93 -0.87 10.00
N ASP A 241 -3.77 -1.83 9.65
CA ASP A 241 -4.93 -2.23 10.45
C ASP A 241 -4.56 -3.01 11.72
N TYR A 242 -3.32 -3.50 11.81
CA TYR A 242 -2.72 -4.05 13.04
C TYR A 242 -1.87 -3.03 13.83
N ALA A 243 -1.86 -1.76 13.42
CA ALA A 243 -1.15 -0.72 14.16
C ALA A 243 -1.71 -0.54 15.58
N MET A 244 -0.85 -0.24 16.55
CA MET A 244 -1.20 -0.03 17.97
C MET A 244 -1.96 -1.22 18.60
N TYR A 245 -1.81 -2.43 18.04
CA TYR A 245 -2.46 -3.63 18.56
C TYR A 245 -1.75 -4.17 19.80
N ASN A 246 -0.41 -4.16 19.79
CA ASN A 246 0.42 -4.58 20.90
C ASN A 246 1.47 -3.50 21.24
N VAL A 247 1.06 -2.46 21.93
CA VAL A 247 1.90 -1.29 22.26
C VAL A 247 3.08 -1.60 23.18
N GLY A 248 3.06 -2.77 23.84
CA GLY A 248 4.18 -3.23 24.69
C GLY A 248 5.29 -3.93 23.91
N HIS A 249 5.11 -4.22 22.63
CA HIS A 249 6.11 -4.91 21.83
C HIS A 249 7.14 -3.94 21.25
N ASN A 250 8.42 -4.29 21.35
CA ASN A 250 9.51 -3.50 20.76
C ASN A 250 9.69 -3.87 19.28
N TYR A 251 8.91 -3.24 18.41
CA TYR A 251 8.96 -3.51 16.98
C TYR A 251 10.26 -3.09 16.31
N PHE A 252 10.97 -2.10 16.84
CA PHE A 252 12.30 -1.76 16.32
C PHE A 252 13.29 -2.91 16.56
N ALA A 253 13.36 -3.45 17.79
CA ALA A 253 14.18 -4.60 18.06
C ALA A 253 13.79 -5.81 17.20
N PHE A 254 12.50 -6.09 17.08
CA PHE A 254 11.98 -7.18 16.24
C PHE A 254 12.35 -7.03 14.77
N SER A 255 12.19 -5.84 14.17
CA SER A 255 12.49 -5.59 12.76
C SER A 255 13.98 -5.54 12.44
N THR A 256 14.83 -5.35 13.45
CA THR A 256 16.30 -5.34 13.29
C THR A 256 16.95 -6.68 13.64
N ASP A 257 16.22 -7.61 14.26
CA ASP A 257 16.67 -8.97 14.53
C ASP A 257 16.54 -9.86 13.28
N PRO A 258 17.65 -10.38 12.73
CA PRO A 258 17.59 -11.29 11.58
C PRO A 258 16.86 -12.59 11.88
N GLU A 259 16.85 -13.07 13.12
CA GLU A 259 16.17 -14.31 13.52
C GLU A 259 14.70 -14.09 13.87
N GLY A 260 14.32 -12.89 14.32
CA GLY A 260 12.94 -12.53 14.64
C GLY A 260 11.99 -12.51 13.43
N MET A 261 12.54 -12.45 12.21
CA MET A 261 11.81 -12.38 10.94
C MET A 261 12.09 -13.59 10.03
N THR A 262 12.32 -14.77 10.59
CA THR A 262 12.77 -15.97 9.84
C THR A 262 11.84 -16.40 8.71
N GLU A 263 10.53 -16.18 8.84
CA GLU A 263 9.57 -16.47 7.78
C GLU A 263 9.51 -15.37 6.71
N HIS A 264 10.00 -14.17 7.02
CA HIS A 264 9.88 -12.97 6.19
C HIS A 264 11.20 -12.15 6.14
N GLY A 265 12.34 -12.81 6.21
CA GLY A 265 13.68 -12.19 6.31
C GLY A 265 13.97 -11.12 5.26
N TYR A 266 13.33 -11.18 4.10
CA TYR A 266 13.50 -10.17 3.05
C TYR A 266 12.88 -8.82 3.40
N SER A 267 11.82 -8.78 4.19
CA SER A 267 11.08 -7.55 4.51
C SER A 267 11.95 -6.51 5.20
N THR A 268 12.91 -6.90 6.04
CA THR A 268 13.77 -5.99 6.82
C THR A 268 15.22 -5.92 6.33
N THR A 269 15.59 -6.64 5.28
CA THR A 269 16.97 -6.68 4.75
C THR A 269 17.51 -5.30 4.42
N ILE A 270 16.70 -4.45 3.79
CA ILE A 270 17.11 -3.09 3.44
C ILE A 270 17.42 -2.29 4.72
N LEU A 271 16.48 -2.23 5.68
CA LEU A 271 16.68 -1.51 6.95
C LEU A 271 17.91 -2.00 7.69
N ARG A 272 18.02 -3.31 7.94
CA ARG A 272 19.12 -3.92 8.72
C ARG A 272 20.49 -3.62 8.13
N ASN A 273 20.60 -3.64 6.81
CA ASN A 273 21.87 -3.32 6.16
C ASN A 273 22.19 -1.83 6.18
N LEU A 274 21.21 -0.95 5.92
CA LEU A 274 21.42 0.49 6.01
C LEU A 274 21.82 0.94 7.42
N LEU A 275 21.25 0.36 8.47
CA LEU A 275 21.61 0.65 9.87
C LEU A 275 23.07 0.31 10.24
N LYS A 276 23.80 -0.47 9.44
CA LYS A 276 25.24 -0.68 9.62
C LYS A 276 26.06 0.58 9.31
N ASN A 277 25.52 1.51 8.50
CA ASN A 277 26.19 2.76 8.15
C ASN A 277 25.92 3.85 9.19
N LYS A 278 26.98 4.62 9.54
CA LYS A 278 26.89 5.70 10.55
C LYS A 278 26.07 6.89 10.05
N GLU A 279 26.17 7.22 8.74
CA GLU A 279 25.41 8.31 8.12
C GLU A 279 23.92 7.99 8.09
N PHE A 280 23.56 6.75 7.74
CA PHE A 280 22.16 6.33 7.79
C PHE A 280 21.58 6.34 9.21
N ARG A 281 22.36 5.89 10.22
CA ARG A 281 21.91 5.98 11.62
C ARG A 281 21.68 7.42 12.07
N ALA A 282 22.55 8.35 11.67
CA ALA A 282 22.36 9.77 11.96
C ALA A 282 21.09 10.33 11.30
N LEU A 283 20.89 10.03 10.01
CA LEU A 283 19.65 10.36 9.27
C LEU A 283 18.42 9.77 9.98
N TYR A 284 18.47 8.49 10.34
CA TYR A 284 17.34 7.81 10.99
C TYR A 284 16.94 8.49 12.31
N LEU A 285 17.92 8.86 13.15
CA LEU A 285 17.68 9.58 14.42
C LEU A 285 17.15 11.00 14.17
N GLU A 286 17.67 11.72 13.18
CA GLU A 286 17.16 13.03 12.76
C GLU A 286 15.70 12.94 12.32
N ARG A 287 15.38 11.92 11.51
CA ARG A 287 14.01 11.71 11.01
C ARG A 287 13.04 11.30 12.12
N ILE A 288 13.47 10.56 13.14
CA ILE A 288 12.65 10.32 14.36
C ILE A 288 12.28 11.67 15.00
N GLY A 289 13.26 12.56 15.21
CA GLY A 289 13.00 13.87 15.81
C GLY A 289 12.10 14.79 14.95
N TYR A 290 12.05 14.54 13.65
CA TYR A 290 11.15 15.28 12.73
C TYR A 290 9.71 14.75 12.78
N GLN A 291 9.52 13.43 12.90
CA GLN A 291 8.19 12.79 12.84
C GLN A 291 7.47 12.74 14.19
N LEU A 292 8.19 12.82 15.31
CA LEU A 292 7.65 12.80 16.69
C LEU A 292 7.63 14.20 17.32
#